data_e622d89f03e8bdd00a8aa51780bc428a
#
_entry.id   e622d89f03e8bdd00a8aa51780bc428a
#
_cell.length_a   1.000
_cell.length_b   1.000
_cell.length_c   1.000
_cell.angle_alpha   90.00
_cell.angle_beta   90.00
_cell.angle_gamma   90.00
#
_symmetry.space_group_name_H-M   'P 1'
#
loop_
_entity.id
_entity.type
_entity.pdbx_description
1 polymer ?
#
loop_
_entity_poly.entity_id
_entity_poly.type
_entity_poly.pdbx_seq_one_letter_code
_entity_poly.pdbx_strand_id
1 'polypeptide(L)'
;MKAVERIFWSIALPGFGQLLNKQYVKGLTFIFLEFVVNTCANFNEAIMLSFLGETHQALTSIDYGWLMFYPCLYFFAMWDAFKEAGGGKAPYSFLPFAFCAYCVTVGLMVAPKAIFFGITFGPVFFPMICVIPGILLGLLIRKILLTFGNEDAVA
;
A
#
# COMPACT_ATOMS: atom_id res chain seq x y z
N MET A 1 -16.12 4.79 -12.99
CA MET A 1 -16.41 5.37 -11.67
C MET A 1 -16.34 4.34 -10.54
N LYS A 2 -17.08 3.23 -10.60
CA LYS A 2 -17.11 2.22 -9.50
C LYS A 2 -15.72 1.67 -9.08
N ALA A 3 -14.83 1.37 -10.03
CA ALA A 3 -13.52 0.81 -9.70
C ALA A 3 -12.63 1.78 -8.89
N VAL A 4 -12.62 3.06 -9.25
CA VAL A 4 -11.87 4.09 -8.51
C VAL A 4 -12.45 4.30 -7.11
N GLU A 5 -13.76 4.29 -6.98
CA GLU A 5 -14.45 4.34 -5.69
C GLU A 5 -14.00 3.21 -4.75
N ARG A 6 -13.79 1.99 -5.28
CA ARG A 6 -13.30 0.85 -4.47
C ARG A 6 -11.88 1.06 -3.95
N ILE A 7 -11.03 1.75 -4.74
CA ILE A 7 -9.69 2.13 -4.25
C ILE A 7 -9.82 3.05 -3.03
N PHE A 8 -10.62 4.12 -3.11
CA PHE A 8 -10.79 5.06 -2.00
C PHE A 8 -11.33 4.38 -0.73
N TRP A 9 -12.33 3.50 -0.86
CA TRP A 9 -12.81 2.76 0.29
C TRP A 9 -11.78 1.78 0.85
N SER A 10 -10.94 1.19 0.01
CA SER A 10 -9.83 0.34 0.46
C SER A 10 -8.68 1.13 1.10
N ILE A 11 -8.54 2.45 0.79
CA ILE A 11 -7.64 3.35 1.52
C ILE A 11 -8.14 3.56 2.95
N ALA A 12 -9.45 3.67 3.14
CA ALA A 12 -10.02 3.84 4.49
C ALA A 12 -9.82 2.58 5.35
N LEU A 13 -10.08 1.40 4.76
CA LEU A 13 -9.85 0.11 5.42
C LEU A 13 -9.74 -0.99 4.37
N PRO A 14 -8.64 -1.77 4.34
CA PRO A 14 -8.55 -3.00 3.56
C PRO A 14 -9.74 -3.93 3.81
N GLY A 15 -10.43 -4.33 2.76
CA GLY A 15 -11.65 -5.14 2.86
C GLY A 15 -12.95 -4.40 2.54
N PHE A 16 -13.03 -3.08 2.74
CA PHE A 16 -14.25 -2.33 2.42
C PHE A 16 -14.57 -2.34 0.91
N GLY A 17 -13.55 -2.21 0.07
CA GLY A 17 -13.74 -2.32 -1.38
C GLY A 17 -14.34 -3.66 -1.78
N GLN A 18 -13.91 -4.76 -1.15
CA GLN A 18 -14.44 -6.11 -1.38
C GLN A 18 -15.89 -6.24 -0.89
N LEU A 19 -16.22 -5.70 0.28
CA LEU A 19 -17.61 -5.71 0.78
C LEU A 19 -18.55 -5.00 -0.19
N LEU A 20 -18.12 -3.85 -0.72
CA LEU A 20 -18.88 -3.10 -1.72
C LEU A 20 -18.99 -3.82 -3.07
N ASN A 21 -18.06 -4.73 -3.37
CA ASN A 21 -18.12 -5.65 -4.51
C ASN A 21 -18.94 -6.93 -4.20
N LYS A 22 -19.59 -6.99 -3.03
CA LYS A 22 -20.35 -8.17 -2.54
C LYS A 22 -19.50 -9.41 -2.30
N GLN A 23 -18.20 -9.26 -2.15
CA GLN A 23 -17.25 -10.33 -1.84
C GLN A 23 -17.05 -10.41 -0.32
N TYR A 24 -18.08 -10.77 0.41
CA TYR A 24 -18.14 -10.69 1.86
C TYR A 24 -17.04 -11.50 2.55
N VAL A 25 -16.74 -12.71 2.09
CA VAL A 25 -15.69 -13.57 2.68
C VAL A 25 -14.33 -12.89 2.54
N LYS A 26 -13.95 -12.44 1.32
CA LYS A 26 -12.69 -11.73 1.10
C LYS A 26 -12.63 -10.44 1.94
N GLY A 27 -13.71 -9.66 1.94
CA GLY A 27 -13.77 -8.41 2.68
C GLY A 27 -13.53 -8.61 4.18
N LEU A 28 -14.24 -9.56 4.79
CA LEU A 28 -14.05 -9.90 6.20
C LEU A 28 -12.65 -10.46 6.48
N THR A 29 -12.09 -11.27 5.57
CA THR A 29 -10.72 -11.77 5.72
C THR A 29 -9.71 -10.63 5.73
N PHE A 30 -9.81 -9.65 4.81
CA PHE A 30 -8.89 -8.52 4.79
C PHE A 30 -9.03 -7.64 6.03
N ILE A 31 -10.26 -7.37 6.49
CA ILE A 31 -10.50 -6.62 7.73
C ILE A 31 -9.88 -7.35 8.92
N PHE A 32 -10.04 -8.66 8.99
CA PHE A 32 -9.46 -9.47 10.07
C PHE A 32 -7.92 -9.45 10.02
N LEU A 33 -7.33 -9.62 8.85
CA LEU A 33 -5.87 -9.56 8.69
C LEU A 33 -5.32 -8.17 9.02
N GLU A 34 -6.02 -7.12 8.60
CA GLU A 34 -5.70 -5.73 8.95
C GLU A 34 -5.67 -5.55 10.48
N PHE A 35 -6.72 -6.01 11.17
CA PHE A 35 -6.80 -5.93 12.62
C PHE A 35 -5.65 -6.69 13.30
N VAL A 36 -5.35 -7.92 12.84
CA VAL A 36 -4.26 -8.73 13.39
C VAL A 36 -2.90 -8.05 13.20
N VAL A 37 -2.57 -7.65 11.97
CA VAL A 37 -1.28 -7.01 11.67
C VAL A 37 -1.14 -5.70 12.43
N ASN A 38 -2.19 -4.87 12.44
CA ASN A 38 -2.19 -3.59 13.14
C ASN A 38 -1.96 -3.76 14.65
N THR A 39 -2.67 -4.72 15.26
CA THR A 39 -2.55 -5.00 16.70
C THR A 39 -1.18 -5.59 17.04
N CYS A 40 -0.71 -6.58 16.27
CA CYS A 40 0.58 -7.22 16.53
C CYS A 40 1.77 -6.29 16.22
N ALA A 41 1.63 -5.39 15.26
CA ALA A 41 2.64 -4.39 14.95
C ALA A 41 2.63 -3.18 15.90
N ASN A 42 1.63 -3.04 16.76
CA ASN A 42 1.38 -1.85 17.58
C ASN A 42 1.23 -0.57 16.73
N PHE A 43 0.66 -0.72 15.53
CA PHE A 43 0.69 0.33 14.51
C PHE A 43 -0.21 1.52 14.84
N ASN A 44 -1.37 1.31 15.49
CA ASN A 44 -2.26 2.39 15.92
C ASN A 44 -1.58 3.35 16.91
N GLU A 45 -0.80 2.83 17.85
CA GLU A 45 -0.03 3.65 18.77
C GLU A 45 1.04 4.46 18.03
N ALA A 46 1.75 3.83 17.10
CA ALA A 46 2.74 4.51 16.28
C ALA A 46 2.14 5.61 15.40
N ILE A 47 0.93 5.39 14.85
CA ILE A 47 0.18 6.41 14.12
C ILE A 47 -0.11 7.59 15.05
N MET A 48 -0.69 7.34 16.22
CA MET A 48 -1.01 8.39 17.20
C MET A 48 0.24 9.20 17.59
N LEU A 49 1.33 8.53 17.97
CA LEU A 49 2.59 9.16 18.33
C LEU A 49 3.18 9.98 17.18
N SER A 50 3.10 9.47 15.93
CA SER A 50 3.57 10.20 14.75
C SER A 50 2.80 11.50 14.53
N PHE A 51 1.47 11.49 14.70
CA PHE A 51 0.65 12.71 14.57
C PHE A 51 0.83 13.69 15.73
N LEU A 52 1.25 13.22 16.91
CA LEU A 52 1.61 14.07 18.04
C LEU A 52 3.05 14.64 17.94
N GLY A 53 3.81 14.27 16.91
CA GLY A 53 5.21 14.68 16.74
C GLY A 53 6.22 13.87 17.55
N GLU A 54 5.76 12.85 18.27
CA GLU A 54 6.57 11.93 19.09
C GLU A 54 7.25 10.86 18.23
N THR A 55 7.95 11.31 17.17
CA THR A 55 8.47 10.43 16.11
C THR A 55 9.43 9.36 16.64
N HIS A 56 10.27 9.70 17.62
CA HIS A 56 11.20 8.74 18.19
C HIS A 56 10.47 7.62 18.96
N GLN A 57 9.43 7.97 19.72
CA GLN A 57 8.61 6.98 20.42
C GLN A 57 7.85 6.12 19.42
N ALA A 58 7.29 6.72 18.36
CA ALA A 58 6.64 5.98 17.28
C ALA A 58 7.57 4.94 16.64
N LEU A 59 8.84 5.26 16.40
CA LEU A 59 9.83 4.35 15.84
C LEU A 59 10.17 3.17 16.77
N THR A 60 10.13 3.39 18.08
CA THR A 60 10.49 2.38 19.08
C THR A 60 9.31 1.53 19.54
N SER A 61 8.07 2.01 19.38
CA SER A 61 6.86 1.28 19.76
C SER A 61 6.45 0.18 18.77
N ILE A 62 6.95 0.23 17.52
CA ILE A 62 6.56 -0.66 16.43
C ILE A 62 7.29 -2.00 16.48
N ASP A 63 6.52 -3.08 16.27
CA ASP A 63 7.07 -4.36 15.81
C ASP A 63 7.15 -4.37 14.29
N TYR A 64 8.36 -4.13 13.76
CA TYR A 64 8.62 -4.13 12.31
C TYR A 64 8.44 -5.50 11.68
N GLY A 65 8.62 -6.59 12.43
CA GLY A 65 8.41 -7.95 11.93
C GLY A 65 6.97 -8.16 11.46
N TRP A 66 6.01 -7.62 12.19
CA TRP A 66 4.60 -7.63 11.81
C TRP A 66 4.26 -6.52 10.82
N LEU A 67 4.75 -5.31 11.03
CA LEU A 67 4.39 -4.16 10.19
C LEU A 67 4.82 -4.32 8.73
N MET A 68 5.88 -5.08 8.44
CA MET A 68 6.33 -5.33 7.08
C MET A 68 5.33 -6.12 6.22
N PHE A 69 4.36 -6.82 6.82
CA PHE A 69 3.25 -7.44 6.08
C PHE A 69 2.19 -6.44 5.62
N TYR A 70 2.12 -5.28 6.29
CA TYR A 70 1.06 -4.29 6.08
C TYR A 70 1.01 -3.73 4.64
N PRO A 71 2.13 -3.28 4.02
CA PRO A 71 2.08 -2.75 2.65
C PRO A 71 1.59 -3.77 1.63
N CYS A 72 2.04 -5.03 1.73
CA CYS A 72 1.60 -6.09 0.83
C CYS A 72 0.09 -6.35 0.96
N LEU A 73 -0.39 -6.51 2.20
CA LEU A 73 -1.81 -6.70 2.48
C LEU A 73 -2.66 -5.53 1.95
N TYR A 74 -2.23 -4.31 2.25
CA TYR A 74 -2.93 -3.07 1.93
C TYR A 74 -3.07 -2.85 0.42
N PHE A 75 -1.95 -2.86 -0.31
CA PHE A 75 -1.97 -2.63 -1.75
C PHE A 75 -2.55 -3.80 -2.54
N PHE A 76 -2.43 -5.04 -2.04
CA PHE A 76 -3.11 -6.19 -2.64
C PHE A 76 -4.63 -6.09 -2.47
N ALA A 77 -5.13 -5.72 -1.30
CA ALA A 77 -6.56 -5.52 -1.09
C ALA A 77 -7.11 -4.40 -2.01
N MET A 78 -6.38 -3.29 -2.15
CA MET A 78 -6.74 -2.22 -3.09
C MET A 78 -6.81 -2.72 -4.54
N TRP A 79 -5.78 -3.47 -4.98
CA TRP A 79 -5.74 -4.04 -6.32
C TRP A 79 -6.89 -5.02 -6.57
N ASP A 80 -7.13 -5.96 -5.64
CA ASP A 80 -8.20 -6.96 -5.76
C ASP A 80 -9.57 -6.27 -5.87
N ALA A 81 -9.86 -5.29 -5.00
CA ALA A 81 -11.11 -4.54 -5.05
C ALA A 81 -11.29 -3.75 -6.35
N PHE A 82 -10.21 -3.12 -6.85
CA PHE A 82 -10.21 -2.38 -8.11
C PHE A 82 -10.46 -3.31 -9.31
N LYS A 83 -9.75 -4.44 -9.36
CA LYS A 83 -9.86 -5.46 -10.40
C LYS A 83 -11.28 -6.01 -10.49
N GLU A 84 -11.84 -6.43 -9.37
CA GLU A 84 -13.18 -7.01 -9.29
C GLU A 84 -14.29 -6.01 -9.64
N ALA A 85 -14.06 -4.71 -9.45
CA ALA A 85 -14.94 -3.67 -9.90
C ALA A 85 -14.80 -3.31 -11.41
N GLY A 86 -13.99 -4.09 -12.15
CA GLY A 86 -13.77 -3.93 -13.59
C GLY A 86 -12.63 -2.96 -13.97
N GLY A 87 -11.82 -2.52 -13.02
CA GLY A 87 -10.67 -1.63 -13.27
C GLY A 87 -9.42 -2.34 -13.81
N GLY A 88 -9.30 -3.65 -13.58
CA GLY A 88 -8.12 -4.45 -13.94
C GLY A 88 -8.05 -4.94 -15.39
N LYS A 89 -8.89 -4.43 -16.30
CA LYS A 89 -8.99 -4.89 -17.69
C LYS A 89 -7.77 -4.54 -18.54
N ALA A 90 -7.12 -3.43 -18.26
CA ALA A 90 -5.94 -2.99 -19.00
C ALA A 90 -4.72 -3.84 -18.59
N PRO A 91 -3.87 -4.27 -19.55
CA PRO A 91 -2.69 -5.06 -19.26
C PRO A 91 -1.76 -4.33 -18.26
N TYR A 92 -1.13 -5.12 -17.41
CA TYR A 92 -0.18 -4.64 -16.39
C TYR A 92 -0.72 -3.58 -15.41
N SER A 93 -2.05 -3.46 -15.26
CA SER A 93 -2.67 -2.47 -14.36
C SER A 93 -2.41 -2.72 -12.87
N PHE A 94 -1.89 -3.89 -12.49
CA PHE A 94 -1.47 -4.22 -11.13
C PHE A 94 -0.12 -3.58 -10.74
N LEU A 95 0.73 -3.20 -11.71
CA LEU A 95 2.10 -2.75 -11.43
C LEU A 95 2.18 -1.56 -10.48
N PRO A 96 1.38 -0.49 -10.59
CA PRO A 96 1.44 0.60 -9.63
C PRO A 96 1.19 0.13 -8.18
N PHE A 97 0.27 -0.80 -7.96
CA PHE A 97 -0.01 -1.34 -6.63
C PHE A 97 1.14 -2.21 -6.11
N ALA A 98 1.71 -3.07 -6.95
CA ALA A 98 2.85 -3.91 -6.60
C ALA A 98 4.09 -3.08 -6.25
N PHE A 99 4.39 -2.04 -7.05
CA PHE A 99 5.53 -1.15 -6.79
C PHE A 99 5.29 -0.23 -5.58
N CYS A 100 4.05 0.17 -5.31
CA CYS A 100 3.71 0.85 -4.06
C CYS A 100 3.99 -0.06 -2.85
N ALA A 101 3.53 -1.32 -2.89
CA ALA A 101 3.82 -2.26 -1.82
C ALA A 101 5.32 -2.40 -1.59
N TYR A 102 6.10 -2.56 -2.66
CA TYR A 102 7.57 -2.67 -2.58
C TYR A 102 8.22 -1.40 -2.00
N CYS A 103 7.92 -0.22 -2.58
CA CYS A 103 8.54 1.03 -2.14
C CYS A 103 8.17 1.40 -0.70
N VAL A 104 6.92 1.16 -0.29
CA VAL A 104 6.46 1.41 1.08
C VAL A 104 7.13 0.43 2.06
N THR A 105 7.30 -0.85 1.69
CA THR A 105 8.05 -1.81 2.51
C THR A 105 9.51 -1.38 2.70
N VAL A 106 10.17 -0.96 1.60
CA VAL A 106 11.53 -0.41 1.70
C VAL A 106 11.55 0.86 2.56
N GLY A 107 10.54 1.72 2.40
CA GLY A 107 10.35 2.91 3.23
C GLY A 107 10.25 2.58 4.72
N LEU A 108 9.49 1.54 5.09
CA LEU A 108 9.42 1.07 6.49
C LEU A 108 10.77 0.61 7.01
N MET A 109 11.53 -0.16 6.22
CA MET A 109 12.86 -0.65 6.61
C MET A 109 13.87 0.49 6.84
N VAL A 110 13.76 1.56 6.06
CA VAL A 110 14.68 2.70 6.10
C VAL A 110 14.22 3.79 7.07
N ALA A 111 12.94 3.85 7.42
CA ALA A 111 12.34 4.89 8.26
C ALA A 111 13.12 5.20 9.55
N PRO A 112 13.67 4.21 10.30
CA PRO A 112 14.45 4.50 11.51
C PRO A 112 15.74 5.28 11.25
N LYS A 113 16.27 5.23 10.02
CA LYS A 113 17.53 5.88 9.62
C LYS A 113 17.31 7.08 8.67
N ALA A 114 16.08 7.30 8.24
CA ALA A 114 15.74 8.34 7.27
C ALA A 114 15.65 9.71 7.97
N ILE A 115 16.74 10.47 7.89
CA ILE A 115 16.80 11.84 8.39
C ILE A 115 17.02 12.77 7.21
N PHE A 116 16.08 13.70 6.96
CA PHE A 116 16.16 14.71 5.92
C PHE A 116 16.17 16.10 6.53
N PHE A 117 17.23 16.87 6.27
CA PHE A 117 17.41 18.21 6.84
C PHE A 117 17.26 18.27 8.38
N GLY A 118 17.70 17.21 9.08
CA GLY A 118 17.58 17.11 10.53
C GLY A 118 16.20 16.68 11.05
N ILE A 119 15.26 16.38 10.15
CA ILE A 119 13.89 15.94 10.49
C ILE A 119 13.76 14.44 10.23
N THR A 120 13.28 13.71 11.21
CA THR A 120 12.91 12.28 11.08
C THR A 120 11.41 12.20 10.80
N PHE A 121 11.03 11.65 9.65
CA PHE A 121 9.63 11.50 9.25
C PHE A 121 8.90 10.33 9.95
N GLY A 122 9.67 9.42 10.54
CA GLY A 122 9.13 8.31 11.30
C GLY A 122 8.50 7.19 10.48
N PRO A 123 7.88 6.23 11.17
CA PRO A 123 7.42 4.99 10.57
C PRO A 123 6.10 5.10 9.81
N VAL A 124 5.41 6.24 9.90
CA VAL A 124 4.14 6.50 9.22
C VAL A 124 4.35 7.41 8.02
N PHE A 125 4.87 8.62 8.22
CA PHE A 125 4.95 9.61 7.15
C PHE A 125 6.01 9.26 6.09
N PHE A 126 7.15 8.70 6.47
CA PHE A 126 8.18 8.33 5.50
C PHE A 126 7.71 7.25 4.52
N PRO A 127 7.12 6.12 4.96
CA PRO A 127 6.53 5.14 4.05
C PRO A 127 5.39 5.71 3.20
N MET A 128 4.57 6.62 3.73
CA MET A 128 3.53 7.31 2.93
C MET A 128 4.13 8.12 1.77
N ILE A 129 5.26 8.81 1.99
CA ILE A 129 5.98 9.52 0.92
C ILE A 129 6.51 8.52 -0.13
N CYS A 130 6.91 7.32 0.28
CA CYS A 130 7.39 6.26 -0.62
C CYS A 130 6.31 5.71 -1.58
N VAL A 131 5.03 6.02 -1.36
CA VAL A 131 3.95 5.71 -2.31
C VAL A 131 4.19 6.45 -3.65
N ILE A 132 4.69 7.68 -3.61
CA ILE A 132 4.92 8.49 -4.82
C ILE A 132 5.90 7.80 -5.79
N PRO A 133 7.14 7.46 -5.38
CA PRO A 133 8.04 6.71 -6.27
C PRO A 133 7.47 5.34 -6.65
N GLY A 134 6.71 4.68 -5.79
CA GLY A 134 6.03 3.41 -6.11
C GLY A 134 5.06 3.55 -7.29
N ILE A 135 4.20 4.56 -7.28
CA ILE A 135 3.28 4.86 -8.40
C ILE A 135 4.08 5.17 -9.67
N LEU A 136 5.07 6.05 -9.59
CA LEU A 136 5.87 6.48 -10.75
C LEU A 136 6.61 5.32 -11.38
N LEU A 137 7.28 4.47 -10.60
CA LEU A 137 7.98 3.27 -11.08
C LEU A 137 7.00 2.27 -11.69
N GLY A 138 5.88 2.00 -11.02
CA GLY A 138 4.87 1.08 -11.53
C GLY A 138 4.27 1.54 -12.87
N LEU A 139 3.99 2.84 -13.01
CA LEU A 139 3.50 3.42 -14.28
C LEU A 139 4.56 3.42 -15.36
N LEU A 140 5.83 3.73 -15.02
CA LEU A 140 6.96 3.72 -15.97
C LEU A 140 7.17 2.32 -16.53
N ILE A 141 7.27 1.32 -15.66
CA ILE A 141 7.47 -0.08 -16.08
C ILE A 141 6.29 -0.56 -16.91
N ARG A 142 5.06 -0.22 -16.50
CA ARG A 142 3.86 -0.52 -17.29
C ARG A 142 3.96 0.06 -18.70
N LYS A 143 4.37 1.33 -18.84
CA LYS A 143 4.52 1.98 -20.14
C LYS A 143 5.58 1.25 -21.00
N ILE A 144 6.72 0.90 -20.42
CA ILE A 144 7.78 0.15 -21.09
C ILE A 144 7.26 -1.18 -21.61
N LEU A 145 6.60 -1.98 -20.77
CA LEU A 145 6.07 -3.29 -21.15
C LEU A 145 4.99 -3.21 -22.24
N LEU A 146 4.16 -2.17 -22.23
CA LEU A 146 3.17 -1.95 -23.29
C LEU A 146 3.80 -1.56 -24.62
N THR A 147 4.92 -0.84 -24.61
CA THR A 147 5.64 -0.46 -25.83
C THR A 147 6.28 -1.69 -26.48
N PHE A 148 7.02 -2.50 -25.72
CA PHE A 148 7.64 -3.73 -26.24
C PHE A 148 6.62 -4.80 -26.64
N GLY A 149 5.54 -4.97 -25.88
CA GLY A 149 4.51 -5.96 -26.22
C GLY A 149 3.71 -5.62 -27.49
N ASN A 150 3.73 -4.38 -27.97
CA ASN A 150 3.13 -4.01 -29.25
C ASN A 150 4.08 -4.28 -30.43
N GLU A 151 5.40 -4.31 -30.24
CA GLU A 151 6.36 -4.63 -31.28
C GLU A 151 6.32 -6.11 -31.66
N ASP A 152 6.12 -7.01 -30.67
CA ASP A 152 6.00 -8.46 -30.90
C ASP A 152 4.68 -8.86 -31.59
N ALA A 153 3.67 -8.00 -31.58
CA ALA A 153 2.37 -8.24 -32.24
C ALA A 153 2.34 -7.80 -33.73
N VAL A 154 3.38 -7.10 -34.19
CA VAL A 154 3.49 -6.56 -35.56
C VAL A 154 4.57 -7.32 -36.39
N ALA A 155 5.38 -8.16 -35.74
CA ALA A 155 6.37 -9.05 -36.38
C ALA A 155 5.77 -10.45 -36.61
#